data_c34aa39e389076809c075ff43be8d487
#
_entry.id   c34aa39e389076809c075ff43be8d487
#
_cell.length_a   1.000
_cell.length_b   1.000
_cell.length_c   1.000
_cell.angle_alpha   90.00
_cell.angle_beta   90.00
_cell.angle_gamma   90.00
#
_symmetry.space_group_name_H-M   'P 1'
#
loop_
_entity.id
_entity.type
_entity.pdbx_description
1 polymer ?
#
loop_
_entity_poly.entity_id
_entity_poly.type
_entity_poly.pdbx_seq_one_letter_code
_entity_poly.pdbx_strand_id
1 'polypeptide(L)'
;SEGEAGASVSIRVRGGISITQSNEPLYIIDGFPSEDGMNSLDPGEIETIDILKDASSTAIYGARGANGVVVITTKKGAKDSSKMNVSFNSYIGIRKVNKKLDVLSPKEYVLLDYERNVAFYGESGVRRFQNSYGSFREIDENYGNRKGVDWQEEAFGRVTTSQNYRVNISGGNKELKYSLSYNYVKDLGAMIKSGMDRHNVSFNISHKASSRFQANARLSYDESKTYGMGTSEGNNRFNKMEHILQYRPVNSLTGNDRDLITGDDDLIDDESNPMQSPILSAQEETKIRKVRSMQANGGFTFNFTKRFSFRNSTGMRYQTSRQDIFYGEKSITGKRSSINGNIAYNENGSFQTSNVFTYDYRGKTHKLNVMAGQEWISRWSKYLGAYATNFPNNDI
;
A
#
# COMPACT_ATOMS: atom_id res chain seq x y z
N SER A 1 -7.98 -5.46 1.03
CA SER A 1 -7.27 -4.19 1.35
C SER A 1 -7.85 -3.66 2.64
N GLU A 2 -7.00 -3.28 3.55
CA GLU A 2 -7.38 -2.83 4.90
C GLU A 2 -7.93 -1.39 4.93
N GLY A 3 -8.27 -0.80 3.78
CA GLY A 3 -8.80 0.56 3.68
C GLY A 3 -7.79 1.68 3.91
N GLU A 4 -6.51 1.35 4.07
CA GLU A 4 -5.43 2.34 4.19
C GLU A 4 -5.17 3.01 2.84
N ALA A 5 -4.80 4.29 2.88
CA ALA A 5 -4.35 5.00 1.70
C ALA A 5 -3.06 4.37 1.17
N GLY A 6 -3.06 3.96 -0.12
CA GLY A 6 -1.91 3.31 -0.74
C GLY A 6 -1.75 1.81 -0.43
N ALA A 7 -2.75 1.17 0.17
CA ALA A 7 -2.73 -0.27 0.38
C ALA A 7 -2.61 -1.04 -0.94
N SER A 8 -1.80 -2.08 -0.96
CA SER A 8 -1.60 -2.92 -2.13
C SER A 8 -2.82 -3.78 -2.43
N VAL A 9 -3.09 -4.00 -3.72
CA VAL A 9 -4.11 -4.93 -4.18
C VAL A 9 -3.47 -6.29 -4.41
N SER A 10 -3.93 -7.31 -3.70
CA SER A 10 -3.51 -8.70 -3.86
C SER A 10 -4.61 -9.48 -4.58
N ILE A 11 -4.25 -10.18 -5.66
CA ILE A 11 -5.15 -11.06 -6.41
C ILE A 11 -4.71 -12.50 -6.20
N ARG A 12 -5.65 -13.39 -5.91
CA ARG A 12 -5.42 -14.83 -5.86
C ARG A 12 -6.19 -15.51 -6.98
N VAL A 13 -5.48 -16.27 -7.82
CA VAL A 13 -6.08 -16.95 -8.99
C VAL A 13 -6.44 -18.39 -8.65
N ARG A 14 -5.62 -19.07 -7.83
CA ARG A 14 -5.84 -20.41 -7.31
C ARG A 14 -5.74 -20.37 -5.79
N GLY A 15 -6.29 -21.39 -5.10
CA GLY A 15 -6.07 -21.55 -3.66
C GLY A 15 -4.57 -21.55 -3.33
N GLY A 16 -4.19 -21.17 -2.09
CA GLY A 16 -2.79 -21.16 -1.67
C GLY A 16 -2.14 -22.53 -1.85
N ILE A 17 -1.12 -22.62 -2.68
CA ILE A 17 -0.37 -23.85 -2.97
C ILE A 17 0.84 -23.95 -2.03
N SER A 18 1.35 -22.82 -1.56
CA SER A 18 2.54 -22.77 -0.69
C SER A 18 2.20 -22.14 0.66
N ILE A 19 2.74 -22.75 1.72
CA ILE A 19 2.67 -22.24 3.10
C ILE A 19 3.81 -21.24 3.36
N THR A 20 4.91 -21.34 2.63
CA THR A 20 6.15 -20.59 2.88
C THR A 20 6.53 -19.61 1.79
N GLN A 21 5.92 -19.71 0.60
CA GLN A 21 6.21 -18.83 -0.54
C GLN A 21 4.98 -18.00 -0.92
N SER A 22 5.20 -16.94 -1.68
CA SER A 22 4.13 -16.09 -2.21
C SER A 22 3.16 -16.92 -3.07
N ASN A 23 1.86 -16.78 -2.80
CA ASN A 23 0.78 -17.37 -3.57
C ASN A 23 0.24 -16.41 -4.64
N GLU A 24 0.94 -15.31 -4.91
CA GLU A 24 0.54 -14.35 -5.93
C GLU A 24 0.76 -14.91 -7.34
N PRO A 25 -0.15 -14.61 -8.29
CA PRO A 25 0.03 -14.99 -9.68
C PRO A 25 1.17 -14.21 -10.33
N LEU A 26 1.70 -14.74 -11.43
CA LEU A 26 2.61 -13.98 -12.29
C LEU A 26 1.81 -12.93 -13.06
N TYR A 27 2.18 -11.67 -12.92
CA TYR A 27 1.60 -10.59 -13.71
C TYR A 27 2.40 -10.36 -14.99
N ILE A 28 1.71 -10.27 -16.12
CA ILE A 28 2.31 -9.96 -17.43
C ILE A 28 1.65 -8.67 -17.94
N ILE A 29 2.40 -7.59 -18.02
CA ILE A 29 1.92 -6.30 -18.48
C ILE A 29 2.46 -6.03 -19.88
N ASP A 30 1.59 -5.95 -20.90
CA ASP A 30 1.96 -5.77 -22.30
C ASP A 30 2.99 -6.78 -22.82
N GLY A 31 2.97 -8.00 -22.24
CA GLY A 31 3.90 -9.08 -22.59
C GLY A 31 5.16 -9.15 -21.72
N PHE A 32 5.29 -8.28 -20.71
CA PHE A 32 6.46 -8.24 -19.80
C PHE A 32 6.05 -8.67 -18.38
N PRO A 33 6.81 -9.57 -17.74
CA PRO A 33 6.58 -9.92 -16.35
C PRO A 33 6.77 -8.72 -15.42
N SER A 34 5.84 -8.52 -14.50
CA SER A 34 5.86 -7.47 -13.49
C SER A 34 5.90 -8.07 -12.10
N GLU A 35 6.85 -7.65 -11.27
CA GLU A 35 6.97 -8.09 -9.87
C GLU A 35 6.06 -7.27 -8.93
N ASP A 36 5.71 -6.04 -9.29
CA ASP A 36 4.80 -5.19 -8.53
C ASP A 36 3.31 -5.48 -8.80
N GLY A 37 3.05 -6.39 -9.73
CA GLY A 37 1.69 -6.72 -10.12
C GLY A 37 0.92 -5.48 -10.62
N MET A 38 -0.29 -5.31 -10.12
CA MET A 38 -1.15 -4.17 -10.47
C MET A 38 -0.77 -2.87 -9.75
N ASN A 39 0.08 -2.92 -8.71
CA ASN A 39 0.39 -1.73 -7.90
C ASN A 39 1.19 -0.67 -8.66
N SER A 40 1.91 -1.08 -9.73
CA SER A 40 2.66 -0.17 -10.61
C SER A 40 1.83 0.42 -11.76
N LEU A 41 0.57 0.00 -11.90
CA LEU A 41 -0.31 0.47 -12.97
C LEU A 41 -1.39 1.42 -12.46
N ASP A 42 -1.72 2.40 -13.28
CA ASP A 42 -2.96 3.13 -13.12
C ASP A 42 -4.13 2.28 -13.71
N PRO A 43 -5.18 1.98 -12.91
CA PRO A 43 -6.32 1.20 -13.41
C PRO A 43 -6.95 1.75 -14.70
N GLY A 44 -6.89 3.05 -14.91
CA GLY A 44 -7.43 3.65 -16.12
C GLY A 44 -6.58 3.48 -17.38
N GLU A 45 -5.33 3.01 -17.27
CA GLU A 45 -4.52 2.59 -18.41
C GLU A 45 -4.85 1.19 -18.89
N ILE A 46 -5.58 0.40 -18.10
CA ILE A 46 -5.89 -0.99 -18.43
C ILE A 46 -6.96 -1.04 -19.52
N GLU A 47 -6.70 -1.80 -20.57
CA GLU A 47 -7.66 -2.14 -21.63
C GLU A 47 -8.33 -3.48 -21.32
N THR A 48 -7.54 -4.54 -21.03
CA THR A 48 -8.05 -5.87 -20.66
C THR A 48 -7.23 -6.50 -19.55
N ILE A 49 -7.90 -7.37 -18.78
CA ILE A 49 -7.27 -8.27 -17.82
C ILE A 49 -7.72 -9.68 -18.16
N ASP A 50 -6.78 -10.54 -18.54
CA ASP A 50 -7.02 -11.94 -18.87
C ASP A 50 -6.35 -12.82 -17.82
N ILE A 51 -7.07 -13.80 -17.27
CA ILE A 51 -6.56 -14.70 -16.25
C ILE A 51 -6.37 -16.09 -16.85
N LEU A 52 -5.11 -16.53 -16.93
CA LEU A 52 -4.74 -17.86 -17.42
C LEU A 52 -4.66 -18.82 -16.23
N LYS A 53 -5.58 -19.79 -16.21
CA LYS A 53 -5.69 -20.78 -15.13
C LYS A 53 -5.22 -22.17 -15.56
N ASP A 54 -5.25 -22.45 -16.88
CA ASP A 54 -4.98 -23.80 -17.39
C ASP A 54 -3.47 -24.02 -17.61
N ALA A 55 -3.00 -25.23 -17.35
CA ALA A 55 -1.60 -25.59 -17.51
C ALA A 55 -1.09 -25.36 -18.93
N SER A 56 -1.92 -25.59 -19.95
CA SER A 56 -1.56 -25.36 -21.35
C SER A 56 -1.34 -23.87 -21.69
N SER A 57 -2.17 -22.99 -21.12
CA SER A 57 -2.05 -21.54 -21.33
C SER A 57 -0.90 -20.91 -20.52
N THR A 58 -0.55 -21.49 -19.36
CA THR A 58 0.55 -21.01 -18.51
C THR A 58 1.91 -21.64 -18.84
N ALA A 59 1.95 -22.69 -19.68
CA ALA A 59 3.18 -23.42 -20.04
C ALA A 59 4.29 -22.53 -20.60
N ILE A 60 3.94 -21.48 -21.36
CA ILE A 60 4.89 -20.53 -21.92
C ILE A 60 5.64 -19.70 -20.87
N TYR A 61 5.13 -19.65 -19.63
CA TYR A 61 5.73 -18.92 -18.50
C TYR A 61 6.48 -19.84 -17.53
N GLY A 62 6.57 -21.15 -17.85
CA GLY A 62 7.29 -22.14 -17.08
C GLY A 62 6.82 -22.23 -15.62
N ALA A 63 7.75 -22.54 -14.70
CA ALA A 63 7.46 -22.68 -13.26
C ALA A 63 6.89 -21.40 -12.63
N ARG A 64 7.17 -20.22 -13.16
CA ARG A 64 6.62 -18.94 -12.68
C ARG A 64 5.10 -18.83 -12.84
N GLY A 65 4.52 -19.57 -13.80
CA GLY A 65 3.08 -19.61 -14.04
C GLY A 65 2.31 -20.58 -13.12
N ALA A 66 2.96 -21.26 -12.18
CA ALA A 66 2.33 -22.28 -11.34
C ALA A 66 1.13 -21.76 -10.51
N ASN A 67 1.21 -20.54 -9.99
CA ASN A 67 0.14 -19.89 -9.24
C ASN A 67 -0.93 -19.22 -10.14
N GLY A 68 -0.86 -19.43 -11.47
CA GLY A 68 -1.66 -18.73 -12.47
C GLY A 68 -0.93 -17.51 -13.04
N VAL A 69 -1.46 -17.00 -14.14
CA VAL A 69 -0.91 -15.81 -14.82
C VAL A 69 -2.02 -14.79 -15.04
N VAL A 70 -1.78 -13.55 -14.68
CA VAL A 70 -2.66 -12.41 -14.97
C VAL A 70 -2.01 -11.59 -16.08
N VAL A 71 -2.62 -11.62 -17.25
CA VAL A 71 -2.16 -10.87 -18.42
C VAL A 71 -2.92 -9.56 -18.49
N ILE A 72 -2.21 -8.46 -18.42
CA ILE A 72 -2.77 -7.11 -18.48
C ILE A 72 -2.32 -6.47 -19.78
N THR A 73 -3.30 -6.01 -20.55
CA THR A 73 -3.05 -5.21 -21.74
C THR A 73 -3.40 -3.77 -21.45
N THR A 74 -2.46 -2.86 -21.72
CA THR A 74 -2.71 -1.43 -21.56
C THR A 74 -3.24 -0.81 -22.83
N LYS A 75 -3.92 0.32 -22.72
CA LYS A 75 -4.49 1.08 -23.84
C LYS A 75 -3.39 1.54 -24.78
N LYS A 76 -3.41 1.01 -25.99
CA LYS A 76 -2.46 1.36 -27.07
C LYS A 76 -3.18 2.30 -28.01
N GLY A 77 -3.02 3.58 -27.95
CA GLY A 77 -3.51 4.58 -28.90
C GLY A 77 -4.75 4.26 -29.74
N ALA A 78 -5.34 5.25 -30.39
CA ALA A 78 -6.56 5.05 -31.20
C ALA A 78 -6.34 4.07 -32.35
N LYS A 79 -7.30 3.16 -32.54
CA LYS A 79 -7.20 2.04 -33.51
C LYS A 79 -7.11 2.47 -34.98
N ASP A 80 -7.67 3.61 -35.38
CA ASP A 80 -7.79 3.99 -36.81
C ASP A 80 -7.89 5.51 -37.04
N SER A 81 -7.43 6.36 -36.15
CA SER A 81 -7.53 7.79 -36.30
C SER A 81 -6.15 8.42 -36.46
N SER A 82 -5.88 9.01 -37.62
CA SER A 82 -4.70 9.86 -37.85
C SER A 82 -4.72 11.13 -36.98
N LYS A 83 -5.81 11.36 -36.23
CA LYS A 83 -5.98 12.51 -35.35
C LYS A 83 -5.51 12.16 -33.94
N MET A 84 -4.79 13.08 -33.33
CA MET A 84 -4.44 13.03 -31.91
C MET A 84 -5.73 13.19 -31.07
N ASN A 85 -5.89 12.32 -30.09
CA ASN A 85 -6.96 12.38 -29.11
C ASN A 85 -6.39 12.74 -27.73
N VAL A 86 -6.96 13.79 -27.11
CA VAL A 86 -6.63 14.20 -25.76
C VAL A 86 -7.85 13.97 -24.88
N SER A 87 -7.70 13.22 -23.82
CA SER A 87 -8.75 12.98 -22.83
C SER A 87 -8.31 13.43 -21.45
N PHE A 88 -9.20 14.10 -20.73
CA PHE A 88 -9.06 14.47 -19.34
C PHE A 88 -10.17 13.81 -18.54
N ASN A 89 -9.80 13.11 -17.45
CA ASN A 89 -10.74 12.52 -16.53
C ASN A 89 -10.36 12.96 -15.12
N SER A 90 -11.35 13.37 -14.34
CA SER A 90 -11.15 13.68 -12.93
C SER A 90 -12.33 13.18 -12.11
N TYR A 91 -12.05 12.77 -10.88
CA TYR A 91 -13.09 12.53 -9.88
C TYR A 91 -12.62 12.95 -8.50
N ILE A 92 -13.59 13.32 -7.65
CA ILE A 92 -13.39 13.60 -6.24
C ILE A 92 -14.36 12.69 -5.49
N GLY A 93 -13.82 11.83 -4.64
CA GLY A 93 -14.58 10.99 -3.73
C GLY A 93 -14.54 11.56 -2.32
N ILE A 94 -15.65 11.47 -1.60
CA ILE A 94 -15.77 11.84 -0.19
C ILE A 94 -15.98 10.55 0.60
N ARG A 95 -15.24 10.39 1.68
CA ARG A 95 -15.31 9.20 2.55
C ARG A 95 -15.46 9.61 4.01
N LYS A 96 -16.28 8.86 4.72
CA LYS A 96 -16.41 8.92 6.18
C LYS A 96 -16.54 7.50 6.72
N VAL A 97 -15.96 7.24 7.87
CA VAL A 97 -16.16 5.98 8.59
C VAL A 97 -17.57 5.99 9.16
N ASN A 98 -18.43 5.09 8.71
CA ASN A 98 -19.84 5.06 9.10
C ASN A 98 -20.10 4.20 10.34
N LYS A 99 -19.27 3.19 10.57
CA LYS A 99 -19.48 2.24 11.67
C LYS A 99 -18.24 2.24 12.57
N LYS A 100 -18.50 2.52 13.84
CA LYS A 100 -17.54 2.39 14.93
C LYS A 100 -17.77 1.07 15.64
N LEU A 101 -16.76 0.62 16.35
CA LEU A 101 -16.87 -0.52 17.25
C LEU A 101 -17.45 -0.05 18.59
N ASP A 102 -18.28 -0.89 19.19
CA ASP A 102 -18.76 -0.63 20.53
C ASP A 102 -17.59 -0.79 21.51
N VAL A 103 -17.40 0.21 22.34
CA VAL A 103 -16.38 0.26 23.39
C VAL A 103 -17.04 0.53 24.73
N LEU A 104 -16.30 0.29 25.81
CA LEU A 104 -16.80 0.51 27.16
C LEU A 104 -17.18 1.98 27.37
N SER A 105 -18.32 2.19 28.00
CA SER A 105 -18.69 3.51 28.51
C SER A 105 -17.72 3.95 29.61
N PRO A 106 -17.65 5.24 29.96
CA PRO A 106 -16.86 5.73 31.09
C PRO A 106 -17.03 4.94 32.37
N LYS A 107 -18.25 4.67 32.75
CA LYS A 107 -18.59 3.87 33.94
C LYS A 107 -18.04 2.44 33.82
N GLU A 108 -18.30 1.75 32.73
CA GLU A 108 -17.84 0.38 32.51
C GLU A 108 -16.31 0.29 32.48
N TYR A 109 -15.64 1.29 31.88
CA TYR A 109 -14.18 1.36 31.89
C TYR A 109 -13.64 1.50 33.31
N VAL A 110 -14.20 2.42 34.11
CA VAL A 110 -13.76 2.65 35.50
C VAL A 110 -14.01 1.41 36.37
N LEU A 111 -15.12 0.70 36.16
CA LEU A 111 -15.40 -0.57 36.84
C LEU A 111 -14.37 -1.64 36.47
N LEU A 112 -14.06 -1.79 35.19
CA LEU A 112 -13.02 -2.71 34.72
C LEU A 112 -11.64 -2.37 35.31
N ASP A 113 -11.32 -1.09 35.36
CA ASP A 113 -10.05 -0.63 35.95
C ASP A 113 -9.98 -0.92 37.47
N TYR A 114 -11.10 -0.78 38.19
CA TYR A 114 -11.19 -1.22 39.57
C TYR A 114 -10.91 -2.72 39.72
N GLU A 115 -11.57 -3.55 38.94
CA GLU A 115 -11.37 -5.01 38.98
C GLU A 115 -9.93 -5.40 38.67
N ARG A 116 -9.33 -4.76 37.68
CA ARG A 116 -7.90 -4.97 37.34
C ARG A 116 -6.99 -4.58 38.50
N ASN A 117 -7.16 -3.40 39.09
CA ASN A 117 -6.36 -2.93 40.20
C ASN A 117 -6.46 -3.87 41.40
N VAL A 118 -7.67 -4.32 41.74
CA VAL A 118 -7.89 -5.29 42.83
C VAL A 118 -7.23 -6.63 42.52
N ALA A 119 -7.41 -7.16 41.31
CA ALA A 119 -6.87 -8.46 40.92
C ALA A 119 -5.35 -8.51 40.91
N PHE A 120 -4.68 -7.44 40.45
CA PHE A 120 -3.23 -7.40 40.32
C PHE A 120 -2.49 -6.92 41.57
N TYR A 121 -3.08 -6.00 42.35
CA TYR A 121 -2.38 -5.30 43.44
C TYR A 121 -3.11 -5.42 44.78
N GLY A 122 -4.26 -6.07 44.88
CA GLY A 122 -5.00 -6.23 46.14
C GLY A 122 -5.38 -4.89 46.75
N GLU A 123 -5.13 -4.75 48.06
CA GLU A 123 -5.43 -3.52 48.84
C GLU A 123 -4.69 -2.27 48.32
N SER A 124 -3.47 -2.44 47.85
CA SER A 124 -2.73 -1.31 47.26
C SER A 124 -3.36 -0.85 45.94
N GLY A 125 -3.95 -1.75 45.17
CA GLY A 125 -4.70 -1.43 43.99
C GLY A 125 -5.98 -0.67 44.28
N VAL A 126 -6.71 -1.02 45.36
CA VAL A 126 -7.88 -0.26 45.81
C VAL A 126 -7.49 1.20 46.13
N ARG A 127 -6.40 1.41 46.85
CA ARG A 127 -5.95 2.78 47.18
C ARG A 127 -5.53 3.56 45.92
N ARG A 128 -4.83 2.92 44.99
CA ARG A 128 -4.45 3.52 43.69
C ARG A 128 -5.69 3.95 42.91
N PHE A 129 -6.65 3.04 42.77
CA PHE A 129 -7.93 3.34 42.12
C PHE A 129 -8.65 4.52 42.76
N GLN A 130 -8.76 4.52 44.11
CA GLN A 130 -9.45 5.59 44.84
C GLN A 130 -8.79 6.97 44.64
N ASN A 131 -7.49 7.03 44.54
CA ASN A 131 -6.77 8.27 44.27
C ASN A 131 -7.07 8.81 42.86
N SER A 132 -7.30 7.93 41.89
CA SER A 132 -7.55 8.33 40.52
C SER A 132 -9.02 8.58 40.22
N TYR A 133 -9.89 7.68 40.67
CA TYR A 133 -11.32 7.64 40.25
C TYR A 133 -12.31 7.84 41.39
N GLY A 134 -11.84 8.00 42.62
CA GLY A 134 -12.68 8.17 43.78
C GLY A 134 -13.17 6.86 44.39
N SER A 135 -14.15 6.95 45.29
CA SER A 135 -14.71 5.80 45.98
C SER A 135 -15.51 4.90 45.04
N PHE A 136 -15.35 3.57 45.17
CA PHE A 136 -16.15 2.60 44.42
C PHE A 136 -17.65 2.85 44.52
N ARG A 137 -18.12 3.34 45.68
CA ARG A 137 -19.55 3.60 45.90
C ARG A 137 -20.08 4.79 45.11
N GLU A 138 -19.21 5.69 44.67
CA GLU A 138 -19.56 6.94 43.97
C GLU A 138 -19.34 6.82 42.44
N ILE A 139 -18.93 5.65 41.93
CA ILE A 139 -18.67 5.46 40.50
C ILE A 139 -19.88 5.82 39.64
N ASP A 140 -21.08 5.42 40.09
CA ASP A 140 -22.30 5.67 39.32
C ASP A 140 -22.64 7.17 39.27
N GLU A 141 -22.46 7.88 40.39
CA GLU A 141 -22.67 9.31 40.47
C GLU A 141 -21.62 10.08 39.63
N ASN A 142 -20.36 9.71 39.72
CA ASN A 142 -19.25 10.43 39.07
C ASN A 142 -19.11 10.12 37.59
N TYR A 143 -19.44 8.89 37.15
CA TYR A 143 -19.14 8.41 35.78
C TYR A 143 -20.39 7.92 35.03
N GLY A 144 -21.54 7.73 35.68
CA GLY A 144 -22.73 7.18 35.04
C GLY A 144 -23.25 7.99 33.86
N ASN A 145 -23.19 9.33 33.97
CA ASN A 145 -23.63 10.26 32.92
C ASN A 145 -22.48 10.98 32.21
N ARG A 146 -21.24 10.64 32.51
CA ARG A 146 -20.05 11.25 31.86
C ARG A 146 -19.91 10.72 30.46
N LYS A 147 -19.75 11.60 29.46
CA LYS A 147 -19.68 11.19 28.05
C LYS A 147 -18.34 10.59 27.69
N GLY A 148 -17.27 11.07 28.30
CA GLY A 148 -15.91 10.67 27.96
C GLY A 148 -15.45 11.11 26.57
N VAL A 149 -14.24 10.66 26.20
CA VAL A 149 -13.66 10.89 24.88
C VAL A 149 -13.97 9.73 23.96
N ASP A 150 -14.58 10.00 22.81
CA ASP A 150 -14.73 9.04 21.72
C ASP A 150 -13.45 9.03 20.86
N TRP A 151 -12.52 8.17 21.24
CA TRP A 151 -11.24 8.04 20.55
C TRP A 151 -11.34 7.64 19.08
N GLN A 152 -12.42 6.95 18.71
CA GLN A 152 -12.66 6.60 17.31
C GLN A 152 -13.06 7.82 16.49
N GLU A 153 -13.90 8.72 17.08
CA GLU A 153 -14.23 9.99 16.43
C GLU A 153 -13.02 10.88 16.27
N GLU A 154 -12.23 11.05 17.34
CA GLU A 154 -11.02 11.87 17.32
C GLU A 154 -9.97 11.37 16.33
N ALA A 155 -9.78 10.05 16.24
CA ALA A 155 -8.75 9.45 15.40
C ALA A 155 -9.15 9.35 13.91
N PHE A 156 -10.41 9.01 13.60
CA PHE A 156 -10.85 8.72 12.23
C PHE A 156 -12.31 9.10 11.91
N GLY A 157 -12.97 9.89 12.77
CA GLY A 157 -14.34 10.40 12.51
C GLY A 157 -14.40 11.48 11.42
N ARG A 158 -13.27 12.01 10.98
CA ARG A 158 -13.20 13.07 9.98
C ARG A 158 -13.69 12.63 8.60
N VAL A 159 -14.23 13.60 7.86
CA VAL A 159 -14.49 13.44 6.43
C VAL A 159 -13.19 13.56 5.66
N THR A 160 -12.91 12.61 4.78
CA THR A 160 -11.69 12.61 3.95
C THR A 160 -12.03 12.61 2.47
N THR A 161 -11.07 13.03 1.65
CA THR A 161 -11.24 13.12 0.20
C THR A 161 -10.23 12.25 -0.52
N SER A 162 -10.67 11.67 -1.63
CA SER A 162 -9.83 11.03 -2.63
C SER A 162 -9.99 11.77 -3.94
N GLN A 163 -8.89 12.21 -4.53
CA GLN A 163 -8.85 12.98 -5.76
C GLN A 163 -8.03 12.23 -6.80
N ASN A 164 -8.51 12.18 -8.02
CA ASN A 164 -7.79 11.61 -9.14
C ASN A 164 -7.91 12.54 -10.36
N TYR A 165 -6.79 12.84 -10.98
CA TYR A 165 -6.70 13.66 -12.18
C TYR A 165 -5.85 12.94 -13.20
N ARG A 166 -6.43 12.64 -14.37
CA ARG A 166 -5.77 11.92 -15.45
C ARG A 166 -5.85 12.70 -16.75
N VAL A 167 -4.71 12.82 -17.41
CA VAL A 167 -4.59 13.28 -18.79
C VAL A 167 -4.04 12.14 -19.63
N ASN A 168 -4.68 11.86 -20.76
CA ASN A 168 -4.16 10.89 -21.72
C ASN A 168 -4.14 11.54 -23.10
N ILE A 169 -3.00 11.43 -23.78
CA ILE A 169 -2.78 11.85 -25.16
C ILE A 169 -2.49 10.59 -25.97
N SER A 170 -3.27 10.32 -26.98
CA SER A 170 -3.09 9.13 -27.79
C SER A 170 -3.34 9.41 -29.26
N GLY A 171 -2.68 8.67 -30.12
CA GLY A 171 -2.82 8.84 -31.55
C GLY A 171 -2.13 7.73 -32.33
N GLY A 172 -2.15 7.87 -33.64
CA GLY A 172 -1.47 6.95 -34.53
C GLY A 172 -2.32 6.51 -35.71
N ASN A 173 -1.80 5.58 -36.46
CA ASN A 173 -2.43 4.96 -37.62
C ASN A 173 -2.32 3.44 -37.53
N LYS A 174 -2.55 2.74 -38.65
CA LYS A 174 -2.45 1.27 -38.70
C LYS A 174 -1.04 0.74 -38.43
N GLU A 175 -0.03 1.56 -38.68
CA GLU A 175 1.39 1.18 -38.59
C GLU A 175 2.01 1.66 -37.27
N LEU A 176 1.74 2.89 -36.84
CA LEU A 176 2.28 3.49 -35.64
C LEU A 176 1.17 3.90 -34.68
N LYS A 177 1.25 3.48 -33.42
CA LYS A 177 0.35 3.88 -32.32
C LYS A 177 1.18 4.35 -31.16
N TYR A 178 0.71 5.41 -30.50
CA TYR A 178 1.36 5.92 -29.31
C TYR A 178 0.31 6.38 -28.27
N SER A 179 0.69 6.34 -27.02
CA SER A 179 -0.07 6.96 -25.93
C SER A 179 0.89 7.49 -24.88
N LEU A 180 0.57 8.66 -24.34
CA LEU A 180 1.21 9.28 -23.18
C LEU A 180 0.14 9.53 -22.15
N SER A 181 0.29 9.02 -20.94
CA SER A 181 -0.62 9.27 -19.84
C SER A 181 0.12 9.85 -18.63
N TYR A 182 -0.57 10.75 -17.94
CA TYR A 182 -0.20 11.25 -16.63
C TYR A 182 -1.39 11.11 -15.70
N ASN A 183 -1.16 10.52 -14.52
CA ASN A 183 -2.15 10.38 -13.48
C ASN A 183 -1.62 10.91 -12.16
N TYR A 184 -2.41 11.73 -11.47
CA TYR A 184 -2.18 12.20 -10.11
C TYR A 184 -3.30 11.72 -9.21
N VAL A 185 -2.93 11.09 -8.10
CA VAL A 185 -3.84 10.65 -7.04
C VAL A 185 -3.43 11.30 -5.73
N LYS A 186 -4.40 11.93 -5.06
CA LYS A 186 -4.27 12.38 -3.69
C LYS A 186 -5.35 11.70 -2.86
N ASP A 187 -4.95 10.94 -1.86
CA ASP A 187 -5.84 10.14 -1.04
C ASP A 187 -5.60 10.43 0.44
N LEU A 188 -6.53 11.15 1.08
CA LEU A 188 -6.46 11.41 2.52
C LEU A 188 -6.96 10.18 3.27
N GLY A 189 -6.12 9.62 4.15
CA GLY A 189 -6.48 8.49 4.99
C GLY A 189 -7.54 8.84 6.03
N ALA A 190 -8.33 7.86 6.46
CA ALA A 190 -9.31 8.05 7.54
C ALA A 190 -8.64 8.47 8.84
N MET A 191 -7.52 7.83 9.19
CA MET A 191 -6.72 8.19 10.36
C MET A 191 -6.13 9.59 10.21
N ILE A 192 -6.10 10.36 11.30
CA ILE A 192 -5.47 11.68 11.32
C ILE A 192 -4.01 11.60 10.86
N LYS A 193 -3.54 12.67 10.19
CA LYS A 193 -2.16 12.79 9.65
C LYS A 193 -1.73 11.64 8.73
N SER A 194 -2.67 10.90 8.10
CA SER A 194 -2.34 9.86 7.14
C SER A 194 -2.88 10.16 5.76
N GLY A 195 -2.19 9.66 4.75
CA GLY A 195 -2.60 9.81 3.36
C GLY A 195 -1.54 9.34 2.36
N MET A 196 -1.84 9.54 1.09
CA MET A 196 -0.96 9.21 -0.03
C MET A 196 -1.09 10.24 -1.14
N ASP A 197 0.05 10.63 -1.70
CA ASP A 197 0.16 11.34 -2.98
C ASP A 197 0.89 10.42 -3.97
N ARG A 198 0.36 10.28 -5.18
CA ARG A 198 0.96 9.45 -6.22
C ARG A 198 0.94 10.14 -7.57
N HIS A 199 2.07 10.10 -8.25
CA HIS A 199 2.26 10.54 -9.64
C HIS A 199 2.64 9.34 -10.49
N ASN A 200 1.95 9.14 -11.59
CA ASN A 200 2.28 8.10 -12.57
C ASN A 200 2.35 8.72 -13.96
N VAL A 201 3.42 8.44 -14.68
CA VAL A 201 3.62 8.82 -16.08
C VAL A 201 3.89 7.56 -16.87
N SER A 202 3.21 7.35 -17.97
CA SER A 202 3.53 6.25 -18.89
C SER A 202 3.50 6.69 -20.34
N PHE A 203 4.43 6.17 -21.11
CA PHE A 203 4.53 6.34 -22.55
C PHE A 203 4.57 4.96 -23.21
N ASN A 204 3.68 4.73 -24.14
CA ASN A 204 3.61 3.49 -24.92
C ASN A 204 3.73 3.84 -26.40
N ILE A 205 4.51 3.04 -27.13
CA ILE A 205 4.61 3.11 -28.58
C ILE A 205 4.57 1.69 -29.16
N SER A 206 3.85 1.52 -30.25
CA SER A 206 3.78 0.27 -31.00
C SER A 206 3.87 0.57 -32.49
N HIS A 207 4.83 -0.06 -33.14
CA HIS A 207 5.09 0.14 -34.57
C HIS A 207 5.06 -1.19 -35.31
N LYS A 208 4.22 -1.27 -36.33
CA LYS A 208 4.15 -2.37 -37.29
C LYS A 208 4.78 -1.91 -38.60
N ALA A 209 6.11 -2.01 -38.67
CA ALA A 209 6.86 -1.52 -39.83
C ALA A 209 6.58 -2.30 -41.11
N SER A 210 6.15 -3.59 -40.97
CA SER A 210 5.76 -4.42 -42.11
C SER A 210 4.89 -5.61 -41.63
N SER A 211 4.45 -6.45 -42.56
CA SER A 211 3.81 -7.73 -42.22
C SER A 211 4.75 -8.70 -41.50
N ARG A 212 6.07 -8.49 -41.61
CA ARG A 212 7.11 -9.33 -41.01
C ARG A 212 7.66 -8.78 -39.72
N PHE A 213 7.62 -7.46 -39.49
CA PHE A 213 8.27 -6.83 -38.35
C PHE A 213 7.32 -5.92 -37.60
N GLN A 214 7.19 -6.17 -36.29
CA GLN A 214 6.50 -5.30 -35.35
C GLN A 214 7.33 -5.14 -34.08
N ALA A 215 7.31 -3.93 -33.50
CA ALA A 215 8.00 -3.61 -32.26
C ALA A 215 7.09 -2.80 -31.34
N ASN A 216 7.29 -2.92 -30.04
CA ASN A 216 6.63 -2.10 -29.03
C ASN A 216 7.60 -1.72 -27.93
N ALA A 217 7.36 -0.56 -27.32
CA ALA A 217 8.08 -0.13 -26.16
C ALA A 217 7.13 0.57 -25.18
N ARG A 218 7.42 0.43 -23.89
CA ARG A 218 6.76 1.14 -22.79
C ARG A 218 7.81 1.71 -21.86
N LEU A 219 7.66 2.99 -21.51
CA LEU A 219 8.39 3.64 -20.45
C LEU A 219 7.36 4.06 -19.39
N SER A 220 7.64 3.81 -18.13
CA SER A 220 6.80 4.31 -17.04
C SER A 220 7.63 4.79 -15.86
N TYR A 221 7.14 5.83 -15.21
CA TYR A 221 7.65 6.37 -13.97
C TYR A 221 6.49 6.50 -12.98
N ASP A 222 6.72 6.01 -11.77
CA ASP A 222 5.77 6.10 -10.66
C ASP A 222 6.50 6.67 -9.44
N GLU A 223 5.93 7.69 -8.82
CA GLU A 223 6.38 8.22 -7.54
C GLU A 223 5.18 8.24 -6.59
N SER A 224 5.29 7.56 -5.44
CA SER A 224 4.30 7.60 -4.38
C SER A 224 4.93 8.04 -3.07
N LYS A 225 4.22 8.92 -2.36
CA LYS A 225 4.53 9.35 -1.00
C LYS A 225 3.37 8.97 -0.11
N THR A 226 3.58 8.00 0.77
CA THR A 226 2.62 7.60 1.80
C THR A 226 3.09 8.16 3.14
N TYR A 227 2.19 8.69 3.93
CA TYR A 227 2.51 9.26 5.23
C TYR A 227 1.50 8.81 6.30
N GLY A 228 1.96 8.81 7.55
CA GLY A 228 1.18 8.37 8.69
C GLY A 228 1.10 6.85 8.81
N MET A 229 -0.06 6.34 9.21
CA MET A 229 -0.25 4.91 9.52
C MET A 229 -0.05 3.97 8.33
N GLY A 230 -0.39 4.40 7.11
CA GLY A 230 -0.20 3.60 5.90
C GLY A 230 1.25 3.30 5.52
N THR A 231 2.22 3.71 6.32
CA THR A 231 3.64 3.36 6.12
C THR A 231 4.07 2.11 6.90
N SER A 232 3.19 1.55 7.72
CA SER A 232 3.53 0.39 8.56
C SER A 232 3.65 -0.87 7.70
N GLU A 233 4.84 -1.45 7.65
CA GLU A 233 5.08 -2.79 7.15
C GLU A 233 5.20 -3.76 8.32
N GLY A 234 4.37 -4.81 8.34
CA GLY A 234 4.55 -5.97 9.20
C GLY A 234 3.86 -5.92 10.56
N ASN A 235 3.92 -7.06 11.22
CA ASN A 235 3.34 -7.40 12.52
C ASN A 235 3.84 -6.49 13.66
N ASN A 236 3.31 -5.30 13.77
CA ASN A 236 3.54 -4.50 14.95
C ASN A 236 2.63 -5.01 16.08
N ARG A 237 3.24 -5.50 17.16
CA ARG A 237 2.60 -5.85 18.44
C ARG A 237 1.76 -4.70 19.02
N PHE A 238 1.89 -3.50 18.47
CA PHE A 238 1.14 -2.31 18.85
C PHE A 238 0.32 -1.84 17.65
N ASN A 239 -0.79 -2.54 17.42
CA ASN A 239 -1.79 -2.08 16.49
C ASN A 239 -2.38 -0.76 17.02
N LYS A 240 -2.18 0.34 16.31
CA LYS A 240 -2.72 1.65 16.73
C LYS A 240 -4.26 1.63 16.87
N MET A 241 -4.94 0.76 16.14
CA MET A 241 -6.38 0.54 16.31
C MET A 241 -6.67 -0.04 17.69
N GLU A 242 -5.87 -0.99 18.17
CA GLU A 242 -6.00 -1.54 19.52
C GLU A 242 -5.82 -0.46 20.58
N HIS A 243 -4.85 0.44 20.43
CA HIS A 243 -4.66 1.56 21.35
C HIS A 243 -5.85 2.53 21.34
N ILE A 244 -6.43 2.83 20.18
CA ILE A 244 -7.62 3.69 20.06
C ILE A 244 -8.82 3.08 20.78
N LEU A 245 -8.97 1.75 20.73
CA LEU A 245 -10.08 1.03 21.33
C LEU A 245 -9.91 0.79 22.83
N GLN A 246 -8.67 0.68 23.30
CA GLN A 246 -8.35 0.31 24.70
C GLN A 246 -7.97 1.50 25.57
N TYR A 247 -7.69 2.66 24.98
CA TYR A 247 -7.30 3.81 25.77
C TYR A 247 -8.47 4.33 26.62
N ARG A 248 -8.15 4.83 27.83
CA ARG A 248 -9.14 5.32 28.79
C ARG A 248 -10.03 6.42 28.20
N PRO A 249 -11.37 6.31 28.30
CA PRO A 249 -12.27 7.33 27.75
C PRO A 249 -12.45 8.53 28.69
N VAL A 250 -12.01 8.42 29.94
CA VAL A 250 -12.18 9.45 30.99
C VAL A 250 -10.89 9.70 31.75
N ASN A 251 -10.75 10.93 32.21
CA ASN A 251 -9.69 11.35 33.11
C ASN A 251 -10.02 10.97 34.57
N SER A 252 -9.09 11.31 35.48
CA SER A 252 -9.32 11.20 36.93
C SER A 252 -10.56 11.97 37.39
N LEU A 253 -10.96 11.78 38.64
CA LEU A 253 -12.13 12.44 39.23
C LEU A 253 -12.07 13.97 39.09
N THR A 254 -10.90 14.55 39.29
CA THR A 254 -10.66 15.99 39.25
C THR A 254 -10.19 16.51 37.89
N GLY A 255 -9.81 15.61 36.99
CA GLY A 255 -9.28 15.96 35.67
C GLY A 255 -10.36 16.22 34.63
N ASN A 256 -10.02 17.02 33.63
CA ASN A 256 -10.85 17.25 32.48
C ASN A 256 -10.58 16.18 31.39
N ASP A 257 -11.62 15.57 30.82
CA ASP A 257 -11.47 14.53 29.78
C ASP A 257 -10.77 15.06 28.52
N ARG A 258 -10.83 16.36 28.23
CA ARG A 258 -10.12 16.97 27.10
C ARG A 258 -8.60 16.98 27.27
N ASP A 259 -8.12 16.99 28.51
CA ASP A 259 -6.68 16.99 28.79
C ASP A 259 -6.04 15.67 28.32
N LEU A 260 -6.83 14.59 28.22
CA LEU A 260 -6.40 13.34 27.59
C LEU A 260 -6.04 13.50 26.10
N ILE A 261 -6.68 14.43 25.40
CA ILE A 261 -6.42 14.72 23.98
C ILE A 261 -5.18 15.58 23.83
N THR A 262 -5.01 16.59 24.70
CA THR A 262 -3.90 17.56 24.64
C THR A 262 -2.63 17.04 25.33
N GLY A 263 -2.77 16.03 26.20
CA GLY A 263 -1.67 15.45 26.96
C GLY A 263 -1.20 16.31 28.14
N ASP A 264 -2.05 17.23 28.58
CA ASP A 264 -1.83 18.05 29.78
C ASP A 264 -2.23 17.29 31.06
N ASP A 265 -2.38 15.97 30.94
CA ASP A 265 -2.83 15.08 32.02
C ASP A 265 -1.64 14.61 32.86
N ASP A 266 -1.41 15.27 33.96
CA ASP A 266 -0.33 14.98 34.90
C ASP A 266 -0.59 13.75 35.80
N LEU A 267 -1.74 13.09 35.71
CA LEU A 267 -2.26 12.32 36.80
C LEU A 267 -2.04 10.82 36.77
N ILE A 268 -1.66 10.21 35.67
CA ILE A 268 -1.47 8.76 35.66
C ILE A 268 -0.31 8.37 34.75
N ASP A 269 0.89 8.68 35.13
CA ASP A 269 2.05 7.89 34.75
C ASP A 269 2.00 6.58 35.52
N ASP A 270 1.11 5.70 35.13
CA ASP A 270 1.15 4.33 35.58
C ASP A 270 2.27 3.63 34.81
N GLU A 271 3.42 3.44 35.44
CA GLU A 271 4.53 2.64 34.90
C GLU A 271 4.06 1.26 34.45
N SER A 272 2.95 0.77 34.99
CA SER A 272 2.33 -0.52 34.64
C SER A 272 1.47 -0.46 33.38
N ASN A 273 1.03 0.73 32.94
CA ASN A 273 0.22 0.90 31.74
C ASN A 273 0.82 1.96 30.80
N PRO A 274 1.75 1.57 29.95
CA PRO A 274 2.46 2.47 29.05
C PRO A 274 1.61 3.00 27.89
N MET A 275 0.28 2.93 27.97
CA MET A 275 -0.60 3.43 26.93
C MET A 275 -0.60 4.96 26.93
N GLN A 276 -0.26 5.53 25.82
CA GLN A 276 -0.26 6.96 25.55
C GLN A 276 -1.52 7.34 24.82
N SER A 277 -1.96 8.60 24.94
CA SER A 277 -3.05 9.12 24.10
C SER A 277 -2.82 8.76 22.63
N PRO A 278 -3.79 8.09 21.97
CA PRO A 278 -3.67 7.70 20.57
C PRO A 278 -3.47 8.90 19.63
N ILE A 279 -4.06 10.04 20.00
CA ILE A 279 -3.97 11.29 19.22
C ILE A 279 -2.59 11.91 19.37
N LEU A 280 -2.07 12.01 20.59
CA LEU A 280 -0.71 12.52 20.82
C LEU A 280 0.33 11.64 20.14
N SER A 281 0.20 10.33 20.29
CA SER A 281 1.10 9.41 19.61
C SER A 281 1.05 9.60 18.08
N ALA A 282 -0.14 9.77 17.51
CA ALA A 282 -0.29 10.04 16.08
C ALA A 282 0.26 11.43 15.68
N GLN A 283 0.24 12.41 16.58
CA GLN A 283 0.76 13.75 16.34
C GLN A 283 2.30 13.81 16.42
N GLU A 284 2.88 13.09 17.33
CA GLU A 284 4.32 13.06 17.62
C GLU A 284 5.09 12.03 16.79
N GLU A 285 4.38 11.17 16.04
CA GLU A 285 5.02 10.23 15.15
C GLU A 285 5.00 10.75 13.71
N THR A 286 6.17 10.90 13.12
CA THR A 286 6.32 11.16 11.69
C THR A 286 6.75 9.87 11.01
N LYS A 287 5.93 9.40 10.06
CA LYS A 287 6.23 8.24 9.21
C LYS A 287 5.97 8.64 7.78
N ILE A 288 7.02 8.62 6.97
CA ILE A 288 6.96 8.98 5.55
C ILE A 288 7.64 7.87 4.77
N ARG A 289 6.92 7.29 3.81
CA ARG A 289 7.50 6.35 2.84
C ARG A 289 7.37 6.93 1.45
N LYS A 290 8.50 7.06 0.77
CA LYS A 290 8.59 7.53 -0.61
C LYS A 290 9.14 6.43 -1.50
N VAL A 291 8.33 6.00 -2.47
CA VAL A 291 8.72 4.98 -3.45
C VAL A 291 8.77 5.61 -4.82
N ARG A 292 9.86 5.38 -5.54
CA ARG A 292 10.04 5.77 -6.95
C ARG A 292 10.35 4.52 -7.75
N SER A 293 9.63 4.32 -8.83
CA SER A 293 9.83 3.19 -9.73
C SER A 293 9.92 3.67 -11.17
N MET A 294 10.91 3.19 -11.88
CA MET A 294 11.11 3.44 -13.29
C MET A 294 11.16 2.10 -14.02
N GLN A 295 10.39 1.96 -15.09
CA GLN A 295 10.36 0.76 -15.89
C GLN A 295 10.52 1.11 -17.37
N ALA A 296 11.36 0.35 -18.06
CA ALA A 296 11.53 0.41 -19.50
C ALA A 296 11.39 -1.00 -20.06
N ASN A 297 10.36 -1.20 -20.87
CA ASN A 297 10.08 -2.49 -21.50
C ASN A 297 10.06 -2.30 -23.03
N GLY A 298 10.62 -3.23 -23.75
CA GLY A 298 10.60 -3.20 -25.21
C GLY A 298 10.65 -4.61 -25.78
N GLY A 299 10.05 -4.79 -26.93
CA GLY A 299 10.05 -6.06 -27.61
C GLY A 299 9.77 -5.93 -29.09
N PHE A 300 10.14 -6.96 -29.81
CA PHE A 300 9.82 -7.06 -31.22
C PHE A 300 9.49 -8.49 -31.61
N THR A 301 8.71 -8.60 -32.69
CA THR A 301 8.43 -9.88 -33.34
C THR A 301 8.87 -9.78 -34.78
N PHE A 302 9.65 -10.76 -35.22
CA PHE A 302 10.06 -10.91 -36.61
C PHE A 302 9.55 -12.24 -37.18
N ASN A 303 8.73 -12.16 -38.21
CA ASN A 303 8.19 -13.32 -38.92
C ASN A 303 9.07 -13.64 -40.13
N PHE A 304 9.94 -14.64 -40.03
CA PHE A 304 10.78 -15.12 -41.15
C PHE A 304 9.88 -15.65 -42.28
N THR A 305 8.87 -16.40 -41.89
CA THR A 305 7.83 -16.94 -42.76
C THR A 305 6.47 -16.84 -42.09
N LYS A 306 5.38 -17.25 -42.79
CA LYS A 306 4.05 -17.36 -42.18
C LYS A 306 3.97 -18.40 -41.05
N ARG A 307 4.98 -19.29 -40.92
CA ARG A 307 5.02 -20.39 -39.97
C ARG A 307 6.13 -20.25 -38.94
N PHE A 308 7.16 -19.47 -39.21
CA PHE A 308 8.32 -19.34 -38.36
C PHE A 308 8.54 -17.90 -37.95
N SER A 309 8.56 -17.68 -36.63
CA SER A 309 8.72 -16.34 -36.03
C SER A 309 9.72 -16.36 -34.88
N PHE A 310 10.31 -15.20 -34.64
CA PHE A 310 11.13 -14.89 -33.48
C PHE A 310 10.52 -13.74 -32.74
N ARG A 311 10.42 -13.86 -31.41
CA ARG A 311 9.98 -12.81 -30.50
C ARG A 311 11.06 -12.54 -29.47
N ASN A 312 11.44 -11.29 -29.34
CA ASN A 312 12.22 -10.79 -28.22
C ASN A 312 11.33 -9.94 -27.29
N SER A 313 11.55 -10.07 -26.00
CA SER A 313 10.95 -9.22 -24.97
C SER A 313 12.04 -8.87 -23.96
N THR A 314 12.34 -7.59 -23.77
CA THR A 314 13.39 -7.11 -22.86
C THR A 314 12.81 -6.04 -21.95
N GLY A 315 13.09 -6.14 -20.65
CA GLY A 315 12.61 -5.21 -19.65
C GLY A 315 13.67 -4.89 -18.60
N MET A 316 13.62 -3.66 -18.13
CA MET A 316 14.43 -3.17 -17.03
C MET A 316 13.53 -2.44 -16.04
N ARG A 317 13.75 -2.67 -14.74
CA ARG A 317 13.11 -1.96 -13.65
C ARG A 317 14.16 -1.47 -12.66
N TYR A 318 13.95 -0.25 -12.18
CA TYR A 318 14.72 0.33 -11.10
C TYR A 318 13.76 0.97 -10.10
N GLN A 319 13.88 0.63 -8.82
CA GLN A 319 13.02 1.14 -7.76
C GLN A 319 13.85 1.58 -6.57
N THR A 320 13.52 2.72 -6.02
CA THR A 320 14.01 3.18 -4.72
C THR A 320 12.84 3.32 -3.76
N SER A 321 13.04 2.91 -2.50
CA SER A 321 12.10 3.13 -1.40
C SER A 321 12.86 3.73 -0.24
N ARG A 322 12.45 4.93 0.18
CA ARG A 322 12.95 5.58 1.39
C ARG A 322 11.82 5.65 2.40
N GLN A 323 12.11 5.21 3.61
CA GLN A 323 11.20 5.31 4.75
C GLN A 323 11.90 6.10 5.85
N ASP A 324 11.29 7.20 6.26
CA ASP A 324 11.71 8.03 7.37
C ASP A 324 10.70 7.85 8.50
N ILE A 325 11.17 7.46 9.68
CA ILE A 325 10.35 7.31 10.89
C ILE A 325 10.98 8.12 11.99
N PHE A 326 10.16 8.90 12.70
CA PHE A 326 10.56 9.64 13.87
C PHE A 326 9.50 9.50 14.96
N TYR A 327 9.96 9.31 16.19
CA TYR A 327 9.14 9.17 17.38
C TYR A 327 9.51 10.28 18.36
N GLY A 328 8.63 11.28 18.48
CA GLY A 328 8.76 12.38 19.42
C GLY A 328 8.54 11.96 20.86
N GLU A 329 8.81 12.86 21.78
CA GLU A 329 8.78 12.64 23.23
C GLU A 329 7.44 12.10 23.73
N LYS A 330 6.32 12.65 23.23
CA LYS A 330 4.95 12.26 23.62
C LYS A 330 4.42 11.03 22.86
N SER A 331 5.23 10.40 21.99
CA SER A 331 4.86 9.12 21.37
C SER A 331 5.10 7.95 22.32
N ILE A 332 4.37 6.84 22.11
CA ILE A 332 4.56 5.61 22.90
C ILE A 332 6.03 5.14 22.86
N THR A 333 6.60 5.15 21.65
CA THR A 333 7.99 4.71 21.44
C THR A 333 8.99 5.71 22.05
N GLY A 334 8.74 7.01 21.91
CA GLY A 334 9.58 8.05 22.45
C GLY A 334 9.65 8.04 23.99
N LYS A 335 8.53 7.81 24.68
CA LYS A 335 8.50 7.64 26.15
C LYS A 335 9.28 6.41 26.61
N ARG A 336 9.22 5.30 25.86
CA ARG A 336 9.90 4.04 26.26
C ARG A 336 11.38 4.01 25.93
N SER A 337 11.80 4.65 24.86
CA SER A 337 13.13 4.47 24.26
C SER A 337 13.82 5.80 23.97
N SER A 338 13.39 6.90 24.62
CA SER A 338 13.76 8.28 24.29
C SER A 338 13.34 8.70 22.87
N ILE A 339 13.47 9.99 22.57
CA ILE A 339 13.23 10.52 21.22
C ILE A 339 14.17 9.83 20.25
N ASN A 340 13.63 9.20 19.23
CA ASN A 340 14.40 8.39 18.29
C ASN A 340 13.83 8.42 16.88
N GLY A 341 14.65 8.02 15.92
CA GLY A 341 14.26 7.94 14.53
C GLY A 341 15.08 6.94 13.74
N ASN A 342 14.51 6.49 12.64
CA ASN A 342 15.22 5.66 11.69
C ASN A 342 14.97 6.09 10.26
N ILE A 343 15.96 5.83 9.42
CA ILE A 343 15.88 5.96 7.96
C ILE A 343 16.20 4.59 7.38
N ALA A 344 15.31 4.08 6.51
CA ALA A 344 15.56 2.89 5.73
C ALA A 344 15.49 3.24 4.25
N TYR A 345 16.55 2.88 3.52
CA TYR A 345 16.65 3.08 2.08
C TYR A 345 16.87 1.74 1.39
N ASN A 346 15.97 1.41 0.47
CA ASN A 346 16.07 0.22 -0.36
C ASN A 346 16.23 0.64 -1.83
N GLU A 347 17.14 -0.01 -2.52
CA GLU A 347 17.33 0.13 -3.94
C GLU A 347 17.24 -1.27 -4.59
N ASN A 348 16.30 -1.43 -5.48
CA ASN A 348 16.04 -2.69 -6.16
C ASN A 348 16.09 -2.49 -7.66
N GLY A 349 16.75 -3.39 -8.35
CA GLY A 349 16.76 -3.38 -9.80
C GLY A 349 16.58 -4.78 -10.37
N SER A 350 16.00 -4.84 -11.56
CA SER A 350 15.90 -6.07 -12.32
C SER A 350 16.08 -5.79 -13.81
N PHE A 351 16.73 -6.72 -14.48
CA PHE A 351 16.82 -6.80 -15.92
C PHE A 351 16.36 -8.19 -16.37
N GLN A 352 15.54 -8.24 -17.40
CA GLN A 352 15.10 -9.50 -17.97
C GLN A 352 15.05 -9.43 -19.48
N THR A 353 15.38 -10.53 -20.12
CA THR A 353 15.21 -10.70 -21.57
C THR A 353 14.75 -12.11 -21.88
N SER A 354 13.79 -12.22 -22.78
CA SER A 354 13.23 -13.48 -23.26
C SER A 354 13.27 -13.50 -24.78
N ASN A 355 13.77 -14.59 -25.33
CA ASN A 355 13.92 -14.83 -26.76
C ASN A 355 13.20 -16.13 -27.09
N VAL A 356 12.19 -16.09 -27.97
CA VAL A 356 11.35 -17.23 -28.29
C VAL A 356 11.25 -17.40 -29.80
N PHE A 357 11.64 -18.57 -30.27
CA PHE A 357 11.37 -19.05 -31.62
C PHE A 357 10.08 -19.88 -31.61
N THR A 358 9.20 -19.64 -32.56
CA THR A 358 7.93 -20.38 -32.71
C THR A 358 7.78 -20.89 -34.13
N TYR A 359 7.48 -22.18 -34.26
CA TYR A 359 7.10 -22.81 -35.52
C TYR A 359 5.66 -23.30 -35.43
N ASP A 360 4.77 -22.77 -36.26
CA ASP A 360 3.35 -23.09 -36.30
C ASP A 360 2.97 -23.74 -37.65
N TYR A 361 2.76 -25.06 -37.62
CA TYR A 361 2.30 -25.83 -38.76
C TYR A 361 0.81 -26.12 -38.65
N ARG A 362 0.07 -25.75 -39.70
CA ARG A 362 -1.38 -26.01 -39.82
C ARG A 362 -1.63 -26.77 -41.11
N GLY A 363 -1.62 -28.08 -41.03
CA GLY A 363 -2.03 -28.98 -42.10
C GLY A 363 -3.53 -29.24 -42.08
N LYS A 364 -4.04 -30.00 -43.08
CA LYS A 364 -5.47 -30.36 -43.17
C LYS A 364 -5.93 -31.24 -42.00
N THR A 365 -5.07 -32.14 -41.53
CA THR A 365 -5.37 -33.14 -40.49
C THR A 365 -4.58 -32.91 -39.18
N HIS A 366 -3.44 -32.22 -39.25
CA HIS A 366 -2.57 -32.04 -38.08
C HIS A 366 -2.25 -30.57 -37.86
N LYS A 367 -2.23 -30.17 -36.61
CA LYS A 367 -1.74 -28.88 -36.16
C LYS A 367 -0.56 -29.12 -35.19
N LEU A 368 0.57 -28.52 -35.46
CA LEU A 368 1.76 -28.63 -34.64
C LEU A 368 2.28 -27.23 -34.31
N ASN A 369 2.43 -26.94 -33.03
CA ASN A 369 3.08 -25.71 -32.57
C ASN A 369 4.30 -26.13 -31.73
N VAL A 370 5.46 -25.68 -32.14
CA VAL A 370 6.74 -25.92 -31.44
C VAL A 370 7.33 -24.59 -31.05
N MET A 371 7.73 -24.48 -29.79
CA MET A 371 8.40 -23.30 -29.25
C MET A 371 9.72 -23.70 -28.62
N ALA A 372 10.76 -22.88 -28.86
CA ALA A 372 12.04 -22.95 -28.18
C ALA A 372 12.41 -21.56 -27.72
N GLY A 373 12.75 -21.43 -26.44
CA GLY A 373 13.02 -20.13 -25.86
C GLY A 373 14.14 -20.14 -24.83
N GLN A 374 14.71 -18.97 -24.63
CA GLN A 374 15.69 -18.65 -23.59
C GLN A 374 15.20 -17.44 -22.81
N GLU A 375 15.30 -17.51 -21.51
CA GLU A 375 15.06 -16.37 -20.62
C GLU A 375 16.28 -16.13 -19.74
N TRP A 376 16.62 -14.87 -19.58
CA TRP A 376 17.67 -14.43 -18.63
C TRP A 376 17.09 -13.34 -17.75
N ILE A 377 17.27 -13.51 -16.42
CA ILE A 377 16.80 -12.58 -15.41
C ILE A 377 17.96 -12.29 -14.45
N SER A 378 18.23 -11.01 -14.23
CA SER A 378 19.18 -10.53 -13.22
C SER A 378 18.44 -9.61 -12.26
N ARG A 379 18.66 -9.79 -10.95
CA ARG A 379 18.10 -8.95 -9.91
C ARG A 379 19.20 -8.53 -8.95
N TRP A 380 19.07 -7.31 -8.45
CA TRP A 380 19.94 -6.80 -7.38
C TRP A 380 19.12 -5.99 -6.40
N SER A 381 19.61 -5.99 -5.15
CA SER A 381 18.99 -5.23 -4.07
C SER A 381 20.09 -4.67 -3.19
N LYS A 382 19.93 -3.43 -2.75
CA LYS A 382 20.78 -2.78 -1.75
C LYS A 382 19.91 -2.22 -0.65
N TYR A 383 20.37 -2.35 0.58
CA TYR A 383 19.71 -1.82 1.76
C TYR A 383 20.69 -0.97 2.56
N LEU A 384 20.21 0.19 3.01
CA LEU A 384 20.89 1.06 3.94
C LEU A 384 19.88 1.44 5.03
N GLY A 385 20.24 1.15 6.30
CA GLY A 385 19.46 1.57 7.46
C GLY A 385 20.32 2.40 8.39
N ALA A 386 19.76 3.46 8.97
CA ALA A 386 20.35 4.25 10.03
C ALA A 386 19.31 4.44 11.14
N TYR A 387 19.75 4.31 12.38
CA TYR A 387 18.93 4.51 13.58
C TYR A 387 19.68 5.44 14.55
N ALA A 388 18.96 6.39 15.11
CA ALA A 388 19.51 7.31 16.11
C ALA A 388 18.52 7.48 17.25
N THR A 389 19.05 7.70 18.46
CA THR A 389 18.30 7.90 19.70
C THR A 389 18.82 9.11 20.44
N ASN A 390 18.10 9.53 21.48
CA ASN A 390 18.45 10.64 22.34
C ASN A 390 18.56 11.99 21.61
N PHE A 391 17.63 12.25 20.70
CA PHE A 391 17.51 13.59 20.13
C PHE A 391 17.16 14.60 21.22
N PRO A 392 17.72 15.82 21.19
CA PRO A 392 17.55 16.81 22.25
C PRO A 392 16.13 17.42 22.27
N ASN A 393 15.42 17.37 21.19
CA ASN A 393 14.06 17.91 21.00
C ASN A 393 13.33 17.22 19.86
N ASN A 394 12.08 17.64 19.62
CA ASN A 394 11.23 17.14 18.55
C ASN A 394 11.44 17.87 17.20
N ASP A 395 12.36 18.81 17.10
CA ASP A 395 12.61 19.57 15.88
C ASP A 395 13.40 18.74 14.87
N ILE A 396 12.80 18.46 13.72
CA ILE A 396 13.40 17.72 12.60
C ILE A 396 13.42 18.57 11.33
#